data_6ad71a91c920ba83d6748c19e0ccc8a2
#
_entry.id   6ad71a91c920ba83d6748c19e0ccc8a2
#
_cell.length_a   1.000
_cell.length_b   1.000
_cell.length_c   1.000
_cell.angle_alpha   90.00
_cell.angle_beta   90.00
_cell.angle_gamma   90.00
#
_symmetry.space_group_name_H-M   'P 1'
#
loop_
_entity.id
_entity.type
_entity.pdbx_description
1 polymer ?
#
loop_
_entity_poly.entity_id
_entity_poly.type
_entity_poly.pdbx_seq_one_letter_code
_entity_poly.pdbx_strand_id
1 'polypeptide(L)'
;MCELAAHLVDGVFGDLPVRQWVLTLPHRLRYALAYDHRLCRAVLGVFVRAVLSSERRRAGVHRARGRGGAVTAIQRCGSALNANVHFHTVAAQGAFEEQADGSRRASDCGFRSADCGVSAIAKLYGLRVRRHHAP
;
A
#
# COMPACT_ATOMS: atom_id res chain seq x y z
N MET A 1 7.13 5.53 -18.17
CA MET A 1 6.78 5.77 -16.73
C MET A 1 5.64 6.79 -16.62
N CYS A 2 5.64 7.87 -17.35
CA CYS A 2 4.58 8.89 -17.27
C CYS A 2 3.19 8.40 -17.71
N GLU A 3 3.10 7.61 -18.79
CA GLU A 3 1.82 7.06 -19.26
C GLU A 3 1.14 6.13 -18.26
N LEU A 4 1.93 5.26 -17.59
CA LEU A 4 1.37 4.38 -16.57
C LEU A 4 0.86 5.18 -15.36
N ALA A 5 1.59 6.23 -14.97
CA ALA A 5 1.16 7.11 -13.87
C ALA A 5 -0.12 7.87 -14.24
N ALA A 6 -0.21 8.42 -15.45
CA ALA A 6 -1.41 9.09 -15.96
C ALA A 6 -2.59 8.11 -16.01
N HIS A 7 -2.40 6.91 -16.56
CA HIS A 7 -3.45 5.90 -16.59
C HIS A 7 -3.95 5.49 -15.19
N LEU A 8 -3.04 5.41 -14.21
CA LEU A 8 -3.42 5.10 -12.83
C LEU A 8 -4.22 6.24 -12.19
N VAL A 9 -3.84 7.49 -12.47
CA VAL A 9 -4.54 8.66 -11.92
C VAL A 9 -5.91 8.82 -12.59
N ASP A 10 -5.96 8.81 -13.91
CA ASP A 10 -7.17 9.15 -14.66
C ASP A 10 -8.14 7.97 -14.79
N GLY A 11 -7.62 6.75 -14.98
CA GLY A 11 -8.42 5.58 -15.29
C GLY A 11 -8.70 4.64 -14.12
N VAL A 12 -7.83 4.60 -13.12
CA VAL A 12 -7.97 3.64 -12.01
C VAL A 12 -8.42 4.30 -10.71
N PHE A 13 -7.83 5.42 -10.35
CA PHE A 13 -8.16 6.10 -9.10
C PHE A 13 -9.14 7.25 -9.31
N GLY A 14 -9.08 7.97 -10.44
CA GLY A 14 -9.95 9.12 -10.70
C GLY A 14 -9.89 10.12 -9.53
N ASP A 15 -11.05 10.57 -9.08
CA ASP A 15 -11.21 11.50 -7.96
C ASP A 15 -11.10 10.85 -6.57
N LEU A 16 -10.74 9.57 -6.50
CA LEU A 16 -10.61 8.89 -5.22
C LEU A 16 -9.41 9.41 -4.44
N PRO A 17 -9.57 9.73 -3.16
CA PRO A 17 -8.45 10.06 -2.31
C PRO A 17 -7.52 8.85 -2.20
N VAL A 18 -6.24 9.07 -2.50
CA VAL A 18 -5.21 8.03 -2.47
C VAL A 18 -4.11 8.36 -1.48
N ARG A 19 -3.44 7.32 -0.99
CA ARG A 19 -2.30 7.43 -0.10
C ARG A 19 -1.14 6.60 -0.60
N GLN A 20 0.04 7.19 -0.59
CA GLN A 20 1.27 6.48 -0.88
C GLN A 20 1.88 5.87 0.40
N TRP A 21 2.25 4.61 0.30
CA TRP A 21 2.96 3.85 1.30
C TRP A 21 4.29 3.37 0.75
N VAL A 22 5.37 3.61 1.48
CA VAL A 22 6.70 3.12 1.08
C VAL A 22 7.20 2.15 2.13
N LEU A 23 7.41 0.89 1.73
CA LEU A 23 8.04 -0.11 2.57
C LEU A 23 9.52 -0.22 2.21
N THR A 24 10.39 0.17 3.14
CA THR A 24 11.82 -0.02 3.05
C THR A 24 12.25 -1.18 3.96
N LEU A 25 13.12 -2.02 3.46
CA LEU A 25 13.56 -3.22 4.18
C LEU A 25 14.95 -3.03 4.78
N PRO A 26 15.28 -3.70 5.89
CA PRO A 26 16.64 -3.72 6.43
C PRO A 26 17.64 -4.21 5.39
N HIS A 27 18.87 -3.68 5.43
CA HIS A 27 19.91 -3.96 4.45
C HIS A 27 20.15 -5.48 4.22
N ARG A 28 20.13 -6.26 5.29
CA ARG A 28 20.31 -7.72 5.23
C ARG A 28 19.26 -8.44 4.39
N LEU A 29 18.02 -7.94 4.38
CA LEU A 29 16.92 -8.56 3.63
C LEU A 29 16.87 -8.10 2.17
N ARG A 30 17.47 -6.96 1.83
CA ARG A 30 17.42 -6.42 0.47
C ARG A 30 18.03 -7.35 -0.56
N TYR A 31 19.17 -7.97 -0.22
CA TYR A 31 19.82 -8.94 -1.09
C TYR A 31 18.96 -10.19 -1.29
N ALA A 32 18.43 -10.76 -0.22
CA ALA A 32 17.55 -11.91 -0.32
C ALA A 32 16.34 -11.61 -1.22
N LEU A 33 15.69 -10.44 -1.05
CA LEU A 33 14.54 -10.07 -1.87
C LEU A 33 14.90 -9.73 -3.31
N ALA A 34 16.12 -9.25 -3.57
CA ALA A 34 16.57 -8.97 -4.93
C ALA A 34 16.69 -10.24 -5.79
N TYR A 35 17.09 -11.34 -5.19
CA TYR A 35 17.36 -12.61 -5.89
C TYR A 35 16.24 -13.64 -5.70
N ASP A 36 15.55 -13.64 -4.57
CA ASP A 36 14.44 -14.57 -4.32
C ASP A 36 13.08 -13.90 -4.61
N HIS A 37 12.55 -14.20 -5.80
CA HIS A 37 11.25 -13.69 -6.24
C HIS A 37 10.07 -14.24 -5.43
N ARG A 38 10.20 -15.44 -4.85
CA ARG A 38 9.13 -16.03 -4.01
C ARG A 38 9.04 -15.30 -2.70
N LEU A 39 10.18 -15.06 -2.06
CA LEU A 39 10.28 -14.28 -0.84
C LEU A 39 9.78 -12.84 -1.07
N CYS A 40 10.20 -12.21 -2.19
CA CYS A 40 9.77 -10.87 -2.55
C CYS A 40 8.25 -10.78 -2.67
N ARG A 41 7.59 -11.72 -3.36
CA ARG A 41 6.13 -11.79 -3.48
C ARG A 41 5.44 -12.04 -2.14
N ALA A 42 6.00 -12.90 -1.30
CA ALA A 42 5.44 -13.18 0.02
C ALA A 42 5.44 -11.92 0.91
N VAL A 43 6.57 -11.20 0.96
CA VAL A 43 6.69 -9.93 1.70
C VAL A 43 5.74 -8.88 1.15
N LEU A 44 5.67 -8.71 -0.17
CA LEU A 44 4.73 -7.81 -0.81
C LEU A 44 3.29 -8.16 -0.44
N GLY A 45 2.90 -9.43 -0.50
CA GLY A 45 1.56 -9.88 -0.15
C GLY A 45 1.19 -9.57 1.31
N VAL A 46 2.12 -9.74 2.25
CA VAL A 46 1.92 -9.34 3.65
C VAL A 46 1.73 -7.84 3.78
N PHE A 47 2.58 -7.07 3.11
CA PHE A 47 2.53 -5.61 3.15
C PHE A 47 1.22 -5.05 2.58
N VAL A 48 0.81 -5.48 1.39
CA VAL A 48 -0.43 -5.01 0.75
C VAL A 48 -1.65 -5.39 1.60
N ARG A 49 -1.71 -6.61 2.12
CA ARG A 49 -2.79 -7.02 3.04
C ARG A 49 -2.84 -6.17 4.30
N ALA A 50 -1.71 -5.81 4.86
CA ALA A 50 -1.63 -4.95 6.05
C ALA A 50 -2.14 -3.53 5.74
N VAL A 51 -1.72 -2.95 4.61
CA VAL A 51 -2.18 -1.63 4.14
C VAL A 51 -3.69 -1.63 3.94
N LEU A 52 -4.22 -2.55 3.11
CA LEU A 52 -5.65 -2.63 2.82
C LEU A 52 -6.50 -2.93 4.06
N SER A 53 -5.99 -3.76 4.97
CA SER A 53 -6.67 -4.03 6.24
C SER A 53 -6.69 -2.81 7.15
N SER A 54 -5.63 -2.01 7.14
CA SER A 54 -5.56 -0.74 7.87
C SER A 54 -6.57 0.26 7.34
N GLU A 55 -6.60 0.47 6.02
CA GLU A 55 -7.55 1.40 5.39
C GLU A 55 -9.00 1.00 5.66
N ARG A 56 -9.34 -0.29 5.51
CA ARG A 56 -10.68 -0.80 5.80
C ARG A 56 -11.10 -0.63 7.26
N ARG A 57 -10.22 -0.95 8.22
CA ARG A 57 -10.53 -0.76 9.65
C ARG A 57 -10.79 0.70 9.99
N ARG A 58 -10.04 1.60 9.39
CA ARG A 58 -10.19 3.06 9.59
C ARG A 58 -11.48 3.58 9.00
N ALA A 59 -11.91 3.02 7.88
CA ALA A 59 -13.20 3.32 7.27
C ALA A 59 -14.40 2.73 8.05
N GLY A 60 -14.15 1.93 9.10
CA GLY A 60 -15.21 1.29 9.89
C GLY A 60 -15.95 0.18 9.13
N VAL A 61 -15.42 -0.30 8.01
CA VAL A 61 -16.09 -1.27 7.16
C VAL A 61 -15.71 -2.71 7.57
N HIS A 62 -16.73 -3.55 7.68
CA HIS A 62 -16.54 -4.94 8.08
C HIS A 62 -15.74 -5.73 7.03
N ARG A 63 -14.88 -6.66 7.52
CA ARG A 63 -13.94 -7.43 6.69
C ARG A 63 -14.61 -8.17 5.53
N ALA A 64 -15.81 -8.70 5.72
CA ALA A 64 -16.51 -9.49 4.72
C ALA A 64 -17.05 -8.65 3.55
N ARG A 65 -17.37 -7.37 3.80
CA ARG A 65 -18.01 -6.47 2.83
C ARG A 65 -17.07 -5.44 2.23
N GLY A 66 -16.07 -5.01 3.01
CA GLY A 66 -15.15 -3.96 2.57
C GLY A 66 -14.10 -4.45 1.58
N ARG A 67 -14.02 -3.80 0.44
CA ARG A 67 -12.98 -3.98 -0.58
C ARG A 67 -12.09 -2.74 -0.63
N GLY A 68 -10.80 -2.93 -0.86
CA GLY A 68 -9.84 -1.86 -1.06
C GLY A 68 -9.04 -2.12 -2.33
N GLY A 69 -8.49 -1.06 -2.93
CA GLY A 69 -7.62 -1.12 -4.09
C GLY A 69 -6.23 -0.57 -3.77
N ALA A 70 -5.20 -1.19 -4.33
CA ALA A 70 -3.84 -0.70 -4.24
C ALA A 70 -3.03 -1.12 -5.46
N VAL A 71 -2.12 -0.26 -5.89
CA VAL A 71 -1.13 -0.55 -6.94
C VAL A 71 0.24 -0.41 -6.33
N THR A 72 1.12 -1.39 -6.57
CA THR A 72 2.47 -1.40 -6.02
C THR A 72 3.52 -1.50 -7.12
N ALA A 73 4.48 -0.58 -7.11
CA ALA A 73 5.70 -0.66 -7.88
C ALA A 73 6.83 -1.23 -7.00
N ILE A 74 7.51 -2.24 -7.51
CA ILE A 74 8.69 -2.83 -6.87
C ILE A 74 9.92 -2.15 -7.46
N GLN A 75 10.61 -1.32 -6.68
CA GLN A 75 11.89 -0.75 -7.08
C GLN A 75 13.02 -1.62 -6.52
N ARG A 76 13.89 -2.10 -7.41
CA ARG A 76 14.94 -3.06 -7.04
C ARG A 76 16.29 -2.41 -6.77
N CYS A 77 16.57 -1.29 -7.41
CA CYS A 77 17.85 -0.61 -7.32
C CYS A 77 17.71 0.79 -6.71
N GLY A 78 18.68 1.20 -5.94
CA GLY A 78 18.86 2.59 -5.52
C GLY A 78 19.55 3.43 -6.61
N SER A 79 19.74 4.73 -6.34
CA SER A 79 20.40 5.68 -7.25
C SER A 79 21.84 5.28 -7.62
N ALA A 80 22.52 4.55 -6.76
CA ALA A 80 23.87 4.04 -6.98
C ALA A 80 23.90 2.62 -7.58
N LEU A 81 22.80 2.17 -8.20
CA LEU A 81 22.64 0.81 -8.76
C LEU A 81 22.85 -0.33 -7.74
N ASN A 82 22.90 -0.01 -6.47
CA ASN A 82 22.97 -1.01 -5.42
C ASN A 82 21.63 -1.70 -5.21
N ALA A 83 21.62 -2.95 -4.77
CA ALA A 83 20.42 -3.68 -4.44
C ALA A 83 19.68 -3.01 -3.26
N ASN A 84 18.64 -2.28 -3.58
CA ASN A 84 17.82 -1.56 -2.62
C ASN A 84 16.33 -1.81 -2.90
N VAL A 85 15.89 -3.04 -2.62
CA VAL A 85 14.52 -3.42 -2.86
C VAL A 85 13.60 -2.68 -1.88
N HIS A 86 12.64 -1.94 -2.44
CA HIS A 86 11.59 -1.28 -1.69
C HIS A 86 10.30 -1.22 -2.52
N PHE A 87 9.19 -1.10 -1.83
CA PHE A 87 7.87 -1.12 -2.44
C PHE A 87 7.21 0.25 -2.32
N HIS A 88 6.78 0.80 -3.45
CA HIS A 88 5.94 1.99 -3.51
C HIS A 88 4.51 1.57 -3.78
N THR A 89 3.62 1.75 -2.83
CA THR A 89 2.21 1.35 -2.94
C THR A 89 1.34 2.59 -2.86
N VAL A 90 0.52 2.78 -3.87
CA VAL A 90 -0.58 3.74 -3.85
C VAL A 90 -1.85 2.97 -3.55
N ALA A 91 -2.52 3.30 -2.46
CA ALA A 91 -3.76 2.66 -2.03
C ALA A 91 -4.89 3.68 -1.96
N ALA A 92 -6.09 3.26 -2.34
CA ALA A 92 -7.30 4.04 -2.12
C ALA A 92 -7.48 4.27 -0.62
N GLN A 93 -7.79 5.50 -0.24
CA GLN A 93 -8.02 5.88 1.15
C GLN A 93 -9.42 5.46 1.57
N GLY A 94 -9.51 4.46 2.45
CA GLY A 94 -10.78 3.92 2.88
C GLY A 94 -11.11 2.54 2.29
N ALA A 95 -12.39 2.26 2.16
CA ALA A 95 -12.89 1.00 1.61
C ALA A 95 -14.18 1.21 0.82
N PHE A 96 -14.41 0.32 -0.13
CA PHE A 96 -15.64 0.24 -0.90
C PHE A 96 -16.51 -0.88 -0.34
N GLU A 97 -17.78 -0.60 -0.14
CA GLU A 97 -18.77 -1.60 0.27
C GLU A 97 -19.80 -1.76 -0.85
N GLU A 98 -20.04 -2.99 -1.28
CA GLU A 98 -21.07 -3.32 -2.24
C GLU A 98 -22.41 -3.36 -1.52
N GLN A 99 -23.36 -2.56 -2.00
CA GLN A 99 -24.71 -2.48 -1.48
C GLN A 99 -25.59 -3.57 -2.10
N ALA A 100 -26.71 -3.87 -1.46
CA ALA A 100 -27.68 -4.88 -1.95
C ALA A 100 -28.28 -4.52 -3.33
N ASP A 101 -28.26 -3.26 -3.72
CA ASP A 101 -28.71 -2.76 -5.03
C ASP A 101 -27.63 -2.83 -6.12
N GLY A 102 -26.45 -3.40 -5.82
CA GLY A 102 -25.31 -3.46 -6.73
C GLY A 102 -24.50 -2.17 -6.82
N SER A 103 -24.91 -1.09 -6.16
CA SER A 103 -24.14 0.13 -6.07
C SER A 103 -22.93 -0.04 -5.15
N ARG A 104 -21.89 0.80 -5.34
CA ARG A 104 -20.71 0.81 -4.49
C ARG A 104 -20.65 2.08 -3.67
N ARG A 105 -20.67 1.93 -2.37
CA ARG A 105 -20.48 3.04 -1.44
C ARG A 105 -19.01 3.12 -1.05
N ALA A 106 -18.39 4.29 -1.25
CA ALA A 106 -17.07 4.59 -0.73
C ALA A 106 -17.20 5.09 0.72
N SER A 107 -16.47 4.45 1.63
CA SER A 107 -16.32 4.92 3.00
C SER A 107 -14.91 5.44 3.17
N ASP A 108 -14.76 6.76 3.30
CA ASP A 108 -13.47 7.41 3.54
C ASP A 108 -13.03 7.23 4.98
N CYS A 109 -11.75 6.98 5.18
CA CYS A 109 -11.15 7.01 6.49
C CYS A 109 -10.46 8.36 6.72
N GLY A 110 -11.13 9.36 7.23
CA GLY A 110 -10.51 10.63 7.61
C GLY A 110 -9.15 10.44 8.28
N PHE A 111 -8.13 11.20 7.90
CA PHE A 111 -6.75 10.98 8.34
C PHE A 111 -6.53 11.43 9.79
N ARG A 112 -6.14 10.50 10.67
CA ARG A 112 -5.39 10.79 11.89
C ARG A 112 -4.06 10.04 11.86
N SER A 113 -2.99 10.77 12.07
CA SER A 113 -1.59 10.30 11.98
C SER A 113 -1.22 9.15 12.93
N ALA A 114 -1.95 8.97 14.03
CA ALA A 114 -1.56 8.13 15.16
C ALA A 114 -1.91 6.63 15.03
N ASP A 115 -2.86 6.24 14.17
CA ASP A 115 -3.51 4.93 14.27
C ASP A 115 -3.07 3.89 13.23
N CYS A 116 -1.83 3.92 12.77
CA CYS A 116 -1.40 3.02 11.72
C CYS A 116 -0.94 1.65 12.25
N GLY A 117 -1.79 0.64 12.16
CA GLY A 117 -1.41 -0.75 12.44
C GLY A 117 -0.24 -1.27 11.59
N VAL A 118 0.08 -0.62 10.48
CA VAL A 118 1.28 -0.88 9.67
C VAL A 118 2.54 -0.48 10.44
N SER A 119 2.48 0.54 11.30
CA SER A 119 3.59 0.90 12.20
C SER A 119 3.88 -0.19 13.24
N ALA A 120 2.87 -0.90 13.72
CA ALA A 120 3.06 -2.00 14.66
C ALA A 120 3.73 -3.21 13.98
N ILE A 121 3.30 -3.53 12.77
CA ILE A 121 3.93 -4.59 11.95
C ILE A 121 5.36 -4.20 11.58
N ALA A 122 5.59 -2.94 11.18
CA ALA A 122 6.92 -2.44 10.87
C ALA A 122 7.87 -2.50 12.08
N LYS A 123 7.38 -2.19 13.29
CA LYS A 123 8.14 -2.33 14.55
C LYS A 123 8.49 -3.78 14.86
N LEU A 124 7.54 -4.70 14.70
CA LEU A 124 7.72 -6.13 14.97
C LEU A 124 8.80 -6.77 14.08
N TYR A 125 8.93 -6.30 12.83
CA TYR A 125 9.87 -6.85 11.84
C TYR A 125 11.05 -5.92 11.53
N GLY A 126 11.25 -4.83 12.28
CA GLY A 126 12.31 -3.86 12.05
C GLY A 126 12.19 -3.14 10.70
N LEU A 127 10.99 -3.01 10.18
CA LEU A 127 10.70 -2.41 8.88
C LEU A 127 10.45 -0.91 9.05
N ARG A 128 11.04 -0.09 8.17
CA ARG A 128 10.79 1.35 8.15
C ARG A 128 9.73 1.68 7.10
N VAL A 129 8.57 2.16 7.56
CA VAL A 129 7.49 2.64 6.70
C VAL A 129 7.52 4.17 6.69
N ARG A 130 7.75 4.77 5.53
CA ARG A 130 7.62 6.21 5.33
C ARG A 130 6.28 6.51 4.68
N ARG A 131 5.66 7.58 5.13
CA ARG A 131 4.43 8.14 4.57
C ARG A 131 4.81 9.40 3.80
N HIS A 132 4.37 9.49 2.59
CA HIS A 132 4.45 10.73 1.82
C HIS A 132 3.03 11.28 1.72
N HIS A 133 2.86 12.51 2.16
CA HIS A 133 1.67 13.29 1.82
C HIS A 133 1.94 13.87 0.43
N ALA A 134 1.04 13.63 -0.50
CA ALA A 134 0.95 14.49 -1.67
C ALA A 134 0.34 15.83 -1.20
N PRO A 135 0.82 16.97 -1.75
CA PRO A 135 0.28 18.28 -1.39
C PRO A 135 -1.20 18.42 -1.74
#